data_d0ef678fd9ac64b668ce7300cabf9458
#
_entry.id   d0ef678fd9ac64b668ce7300cabf9458
#
_cell.length_a   1.000
_cell.length_b   1.000
_cell.length_c   1.000
_cell.angle_alpha   90.00
_cell.angle_beta   90.00
_cell.angle_gamma   90.00
#
_symmetry.space_group_name_H-M   'P 1'
#
loop_
_entity.id
_entity.type
_entity.pdbx_description
1 polymer ?
#
loop_
_entity_poly.entity_id
_entity_poly.type
_entity_poly.pdbx_seq_one_letter_code
_entity_poly.pdbx_strand_id
1 'polypeptide(L)'
;GYDYQEGRWSSVAASMVDHYGLKRGDRILDVGCGKGFQLVEFLPTLDASHLFGLDISDYALSMAHANLVRENLFRSSAADLPFESGYFDFVYSINTLHNLSIKDLFKAIKEIDRVAGNSYIVVESYRSEKEKQNLLYWQVTCKSFYSVDDWLWIFDQCGYCGDYSFIFFE
;
A
#
# COMPACT_ATOMS: atom_id res chain seq x y z
N GLY A 1 -5.96 9.93 6.99
CA GLY A 1 -6.23 11.15 7.76
C GLY A 1 -5.28 12.27 7.39
N TYR A 2 -5.69 13.52 7.62
CA TYR A 2 -4.88 14.69 7.28
C TYR A 2 -3.71 14.89 8.24
N ASP A 3 -3.85 14.37 9.49
CA ASP A 3 -2.87 14.51 10.54
C ASP A 3 -2.47 13.15 11.11
N TYR A 4 -1.20 13.06 11.55
CA TYR A 4 -0.70 11.88 12.23
C TYR A 4 -1.39 11.69 13.58
N GLN A 5 -1.83 10.50 13.83
CA GLN A 5 -2.35 10.07 15.12
C GLN A 5 -1.48 8.92 15.61
N GLU A 6 -0.70 9.19 16.64
CA GLU A 6 0.23 8.22 17.24
C GLU A 6 -0.50 6.93 17.62
N GLY A 7 0.08 5.81 17.23
CA GLY A 7 -0.45 4.48 17.53
C GLY A 7 -1.65 4.03 16.71
N ARG A 8 -2.21 4.87 15.85
CA ARG A 8 -3.40 4.51 15.05
C ARG A 8 -3.20 3.26 14.21
N TRP A 9 -2.02 3.08 13.67
CA TRP A 9 -1.66 1.98 12.79
C TRP A 9 -0.72 0.95 13.44
N SER A 10 -0.36 1.14 14.72
CA SER A 10 0.60 0.29 15.43
C SER A 10 0.20 -1.19 15.43
N SER A 11 -1.08 -1.50 15.64
CA SER A 11 -1.56 -2.89 15.61
C SER A 11 -1.45 -3.52 14.23
N VAL A 12 -1.69 -2.72 13.17
CA VAL A 12 -1.58 -3.18 11.78
C VAL A 12 -0.11 -3.44 11.43
N ALA A 13 0.78 -2.51 11.76
CA ALA A 13 2.22 -2.67 11.55
C ALA A 13 2.77 -3.87 12.35
N ALA A 14 2.39 -4.03 13.62
CA ALA A 14 2.78 -5.18 14.44
C ALA A 14 2.31 -6.50 13.82
N SER A 15 1.07 -6.58 13.34
CA SER A 15 0.56 -7.77 12.67
C SER A 15 1.33 -8.12 11.40
N MET A 16 1.74 -7.10 10.61
CA MET A 16 2.59 -7.31 9.43
C MET A 16 3.99 -7.81 9.85
N VAL A 17 4.59 -7.20 10.88
CA VAL A 17 5.89 -7.62 11.41
C VAL A 17 5.86 -9.10 11.82
N ASP A 18 4.84 -9.49 12.56
CA ASP A 18 4.70 -10.87 13.05
C ASP A 18 4.42 -11.86 11.91
N HIS A 19 3.50 -11.50 11.01
CA HIS A 19 3.07 -12.38 9.92
C HIS A 19 4.19 -12.65 8.91
N TYR A 20 4.93 -11.60 8.53
CA TYR A 20 6.03 -11.71 7.55
C TYR A 20 7.39 -11.96 8.19
N GLY A 21 7.47 -12.04 9.52
CA GLY A 21 8.72 -12.26 10.25
C GLY A 21 9.73 -11.14 10.05
N LEU A 22 9.26 -9.90 9.92
CA LEU A 22 10.11 -8.75 9.63
C LEU A 22 11.02 -8.45 10.80
N LYS A 23 12.26 -8.13 10.52
CA LYS A 23 13.32 -7.90 11.50
C LYS A 23 14.20 -6.72 11.11
N ARG A 24 14.96 -6.26 12.07
CA ARG A 24 15.92 -5.18 11.88
C ARG A 24 16.84 -5.45 10.69
N GLY A 25 16.88 -4.52 9.74
CA GLY A 25 17.67 -4.65 8.50
C GLY A 25 16.85 -5.03 7.27
N ASP A 26 15.61 -5.50 7.44
CA ASP A 26 14.72 -5.75 6.30
C ASP A 26 14.25 -4.41 5.70
N ARG A 27 14.18 -4.36 4.38
CA ARG A 27 13.71 -3.19 3.62
C ARG A 27 12.23 -3.33 3.31
N ILE A 28 11.47 -2.30 3.69
CA ILE A 28 10.03 -2.24 3.38
C ILE A 28 9.74 -1.06 2.44
N LEU A 29 8.77 -1.26 1.55
CA LEU A 29 8.19 -0.21 0.70
C LEU A 29 6.69 -0.10 0.96
N ASP A 30 6.24 1.13 1.22
CA ASP A 30 4.82 1.52 1.18
C ASP A 30 4.50 2.16 -0.17
N VAL A 31 3.68 1.51 -0.98
CA VAL A 31 3.24 2.00 -2.29
C VAL A 31 1.95 2.79 -2.15
N GLY A 32 2.06 4.12 -2.30
CA GLY A 32 1.00 5.08 -2.00
C GLY A 32 1.08 5.56 -0.55
N CYS A 33 2.27 5.81 -0.07
CA CYS A 33 2.56 6.08 1.34
C CYS A 33 1.96 7.40 1.87
N GLY A 34 1.52 8.31 0.98
CA GLY A 34 1.05 9.62 1.37
C GLY A 34 2.09 10.37 2.21
N LYS A 35 1.74 10.71 3.45
CA LYS A 35 2.63 11.36 4.42
C LYS A 35 3.48 10.37 5.23
N GLY A 36 3.41 9.08 4.93
CA GLY A 36 4.17 8.02 5.58
C GLY A 36 3.71 7.69 7.01
N PHE A 37 2.47 8.01 7.37
CA PHE A 37 1.96 7.82 8.73
C PHE A 37 1.86 6.35 9.14
N GLN A 38 1.75 5.45 8.20
CA GLN A 38 1.78 4.01 8.47
C GLN A 38 3.23 3.49 8.54
N LEU A 39 4.13 4.02 7.71
CA LEU A 39 5.54 3.64 7.72
C LEU A 39 6.21 3.89 9.08
N VAL A 40 5.92 4.99 9.76
CA VAL A 40 6.53 5.31 11.06
C VAL A 40 6.18 4.31 12.14
N GLU A 41 5.10 3.57 12.01
CA GLU A 41 4.69 2.56 12.98
C GLU A 41 5.56 1.30 12.94
N PHE A 42 6.41 1.15 11.93
CA PHE A 42 7.42 0.08 11.87
C PHE A 42 8.72 0.43 12.63
N LEU A 43 8.93 1.69 13.01
CA LEU A 43 10.15 2.13 13.70
C LEU A 43 10.49 1.38 15.01
N PRO A 44 9.51 0.85 15.79
CA PRO A 44 9.84 0.02 16.95
C PRO A 44 10.63 -1.27 16.60
N THR A 45 10.47 -1.77 15.37
CA THR A 45 11.10 -3.01 14.90
C THR A 45 12.19 -2.76 13.86
N LEU A 46 12.00 -1.77 12.99
CA LEU A 46 12.85 -1.52 11.82
C LEU A 46 13.57 -0.19 11.91
N ASP A 47 14.75 -0.10 11.31
CA ASP A 47 15.49 1.15 11.22
C ASP A 47 14.87 2.08 10.16
N ALA A 48 14.79 3.38 10.44
CA ALA A 48 14.26 4.38 9.51
C ALA A 48 14.94 4.37 8.13
N SER A 49 16.21 4.00 8.06
CA SER A 49 16.98 3.87 6.81
C SER A 49 16.52 2.72 5.91
N HIS A 50 15.68 1.83 6.42
CA HIS A 50 15.12 0.68 5.69
C HIS A 50 13.63 0.84 5.40
N LEU A 51 13.03 1.98 5.77
CA LEU A 51 11.66 2.35 5.46
C LEU A 51 11.60 3.21 4.21
N PHE A 52 10.97 2.72 3.18
CA PHE A 52 10.83 3.39 1.89
C PHE A 52 9.37 3.70 1.61
N GLY A 53 9.10 4.87 1.05
CA GLY A 53 7.77 5.29 0.66
C GLY A 53 7.73 5.80 -0.77
N LEU A 54 6.65 5.50 -1.47
CA LEU A 54 6.40 6.00 -2.82
C LEU A 54 4.99 6.57 -2.91
N ASP A 55 4.88 7.78 -3.44
CA ASP A 55 3.59 8.41 -3.71
C ASP A 55 3.69 9.31 -4.95
N ILE A 56 2.56 9.54 -5.63
CA ILE A 56 2.51 10.46 -6.78
C ILE A 56 2.38 11.91 -6.36
N SER A 57 1.98 12.19 -5.13
CA SER A 57 1.68 13.50 -4.59
C SER A 57 2.93 14.17 -3.99
N ASP A 58 3.49 15.17 -4.68
CA ASP A 58 4.54 16.02 -4.13
C ASP A 58 4.15 16.65 -2.79
N TYR A 59 2.89 17.09 -2.69
CA TYR A 59 2.39 17.68 -1.44
C TYR A 59 2.45 16.67 -0.28
N ALA A 60 1.99 15.45 -0.50
CA ALA A 60 2.00 14.43 0.55
C ALA A 60 3.44 14.12 1.01
N LEU A 61 4.34 13.90 0.06
CA LEU A 61 5.75 13.64 0.35
C LEU A 61 6.45 14.83 1.02
N SER A 62 6.14 16.08 0.63
CA SER A 62 6.70 17.27 1.28
C SER A 62 6.27 17.40 2.75
N MET A 63 5.11 16.84 3.09
CA MET A 63 4.52 16.83 4.44
C MET A 63 4.73 15.49 5.17
N ALA A 64 5.67 14.67 4.68
CA ALA A 64 5.94 13.36 5.28
C ALA A 64 6.44 13.49 6.72
N HIS A 65 6.14 12.45 7.51
CA HIS A 65 6.48 12.40 8.94
C HIS A 65 7.99 12.61 9.17
N ALA A 66 8.34 13.42 10.18
CA ALA A 66 9.71 13.87 10.44
C ALA A 66 10.69 12.74 10.78
N ASN A 67 10.20 11.61 11.27
CA ASN A 67 11.04 10.45 11.62
C ASN A 67 11.40 9.58 10.41
N LEU A 68 10.88 9.88 9.20
CA LEU A 68 11.24 9.18 7.97
C LEU A 68 12.47 9.81 7.33
N VAL A 69 13.29 8.98 6.69
CA VAL A 69 14.43 9.41 5.90
C VAL A 69 13.93 9.95 4.55
N ARG A 70 14.17 11.23 4.29
CA ARG A 70 13.65 11.93 3.10
C ARG A 70 14.13 11.32 1.78
N GLU A 71 15.36 10.86 1.75
CA GLU A 71 16.00 10.22 0.60
C GLU A 71 15.36 8.88 0.22
N ASN A 72 14.59 8.28 1.14
CA ASN A 72 13.83 7.06 0.92
C ASN A 72 12.38 7.31 0.48
N LEU A 73 12.00 8.57 0.25
CA LEU A 73 10.67 8.94 -0.21
C LEU A 73 10.72 9.33 -1.68
N PHE A 74 10.04 8.55 -2.52
CA PHE A 74 10.10 8.66 -3.97
C PHE A 74 8.80 9.19 -4.56
N ARG A 75 8.91 10.19 -5.42
CA ARG A 75 7.78 10.58 -6.25
C ARG A 75 7.76 9.73 -7.51
N SER A 76 6.86 8.76 -7.57
CA SER A 76 6.64 7.93 -8.76
C SER A 76 5.22 7.38 -8.81
N SER A 77 4.86 6.79 -9.95
CA SER A 77 3.63 6.03 -10.11
C SER A 77 3.80 4.62 -9.57
N ALA A 78 2.77 4.09 -8.89
CA ALA A 78 2.74 2.67 -8.53
C ALA A 78 2.84 1.72 -9.74
N ALA A 79 2.50 2.22 -10.93
CA ALA A 79 2.60 1.46 -12.19
C ALA A 79 4.01 1.43 -12.81
N ASP A 80 5.00 2.07 -12.17
CA ASP A 80 6.38 2.16 -12.64
C ASP A 80 7.30 2.41 -11.44
N LEU A 81 7.66 1.32 -10.73
CA LEU A 81 8.46 1.39 -9.52
C LEU A 81 9.97 1.46 -9.88
N PRO A 82 10.69 2.51 -9.42
CA PRO A 82 12.08 2.76 -9.81
C PRO A 82 13.07 1.89 -9.02
N PHE A 83 12.76 0.61 -8.84
CA PHE A 83 13.57 -0.32 -8.06
C PHE A 83 13.83 -1.61 -8.84
N GLU A 84 14.93 -2.29 -8.52
CA GLU A 84 15.25 -3.60 -9.06
C GLU A 84 14.28 -4.68 -8.55
N SER A 85 14.17 -5.78 -9.30
CA SER A 85 13.36 -6.94 -8.88
C SER A 85 13.90 -7.52 -7.57
N GLY A 86 12.99 -7.82 -6.63
CA GLY A 86 13.34 -8.39 -5.33
C GLY A 86 14.16 -7.47 -4.43
N TYR A 87 14.11 -6.14 -4.64
CA TYR A 87 14.87 -5.19 -3.85
C TYR A 87 14.38 -5.10 -2.40
N PHE A 88 13.09 -5.32 -2.15
CA PHE A 88 12.48 -5.22 -0.84
C PHE A 88 12.14 -6.59 -0.26
N ASP A 89 12.34 -6.74 1.04
CA ASP A 89 11.93 -7.92 1.79
C ASP A 89 10.40 -7.96 1.95
N PHE A 90 9.77 -6.78 2.05
CA PHE A 90 8.33 -6.63 2.12
C PHE A 90 7.84 -5.37 1.42
N VAL A 91 6.76 -5.50 0.65
CA VAL A 91 6.08 -4.37 -0.02
C VAL A 91 4.60 -4.41 0.32
N TYR A 92 4.03 -3.28 0.69
CA TYR A 92 2.59 -3.21 0.89
C TYR A 92 1.97 -1.99 0.22
N SER A 93 0.67 -2.09 -0.05
CA SER A 93 -0.13 -0.99 -0.57
C SER A 93 -1.52 -1.04 0.06
N ILE A 94 -1.90 0.00 0.78
CA ILE A 94 -3.18 0.10 1.47
C ILE A 94 -3.94 1.33 0.99
N ASN A 95 -5.18 1.15 0.54
CA ASN A 95 -6.08 2.23 0.10
C ASN A 95 -5.48 3.13 -1.01
N THR A 96 -4.74 2.55 -1.94
CA THR A 96 -4.06 3.31 -3.00
C THR A 96 -4.50 2.87 -4.40
N LEU A 97 -4.51 1.56 -4.65
CA LEU A 97 -4.65 1.01 -6.00
C LEU A 97 -6.02 1.29 -6.64
N HIS A 98 -7.06 1.49 -5.84
CA HIS A 98 -8.39 1.88 -6.32
C HIS A 98 -8.41 3.22 -7.08
N ASN A 99 -7.39 4.07 -6.91
CA ASN A 99 -7.26 5.34 -7.62
C ASN A 99 -6.68 5.21 -9.05
N LEU A 100 -6.20 4.02 -9.41
CA LEU A 100 -5.58 3.77 -10.71
C LEU A 100 -6.60 3.43 -11.79
N SER A 101 -6.29 3.76 -13.03
CA SER A 101 -7.01 3.20 -14.18
C SER A 101 -6.76 1.69 -14.25
N ILE A 102 -7.67 0.92 -14.87
CA ILE A 102 -7.51 -0.54 -15.01
C ILE A 102 -6.14 -0.92 -15.60
N LYS A 103 -5.66 -0.17 -16.59
CA LYS A 103 -4.36 -0.41 -17.22
C LYS A 103 -3.19 -0.19 -16.26
N ASP A 104 -3.25 0.87 -15.45
CA ASP A 104 -2.20 1.20 -14.49
C ASP A 104 -2.29 0.30 -13.26
N LEU A 105 -3.50 -0.14 -12.89
CA LEU A 105 -3.73 -1.11 -11.83
C LEU A 105 -3.02 -2.44 -12.11
N PHE A 106 -3.18 -3.01 -13.33
CA PHE A 106 -2.50 -4.23 -13.74
C PHE A 106 -0.98 -4.09 -13.70
N LYS A 107 -0.45 -2.94 -14.11
CA LYS A 107 0.98 -2.67 -14.00
C LYS A 107 1.44 -2.57 -12.55
N ALA A 108 0.69 -1.81 -11.72
CA ALA A 108 1.04 -1.61 -10.33
C ALA A 108 1.11 -2.92 -9.54
N ILE A 109 0.13 -3.82 -9.73
CA ILE A 109 0.13 -5.13 -9.08
C ILE A 109 1.38 -5.93 -9.50
N LYS A 110 1.72 -5.95 -10.79
CA LYS A 110 2.92 -6.63 -11.29
C LYS A 110 4.22 -6.01 -10.80
N GLU A 111 4.26 -4.69 -10.68
CA GLU A 111 5.43 -3.97 -10.14
C GLU A 111 5.62 -4.25 -8.65
N ILE A 112 4.54 -4.27 -7.85
CA ILE A 112 4.59 -4.64 -6.43
C ILE A 112 5.17 -6.05 -6.29
N ASP A 113 4.66 -7.02 -7.04
CA ASP A 113 5.15 -8.40 -7.01
C ASP A 113 6.61 -8.51 -7.49
N ARG A 114 6.98 -7.75 -8.52
CA ARG A 114 8.34 -7.76 -9.08
C ARG A 114 9.41 -7.29 -8.10
N VAL A 115 9.13 -6.25 -7.33
CA VAL A 115 10.14 -5.62 -6.44
C VAL A 115 10.15 -6.24 -5.04
N ALA A 116 9.19 -7.12 -4.72
CA ALA A 116 8.97 -7.66 -3.39
C ALA A 116 9.51 -9.10 -3.23
N GLY A 117 10.01 -9.40 -2.04
CA GLY A 117 10.15 -10.78 -1.56
C GLY A 117 8.81 -11.31 -1.03
N ASN A 118 8.09 -10.48 -0.27
CA ASN A 118 6.71 -10.70 0.19
C ASN A 118 5.90 -9.44 -0.07
N SER A 119 4.61 -9.57 -0.36
CA SER A 119 3.77 -8.40 -0.63
C SER A 119 2.36 -8.53 -0.04
N TYR A 120 1.77 -7.36 0.29
CA TYR A 120 0.42 -7.27 0.83
C TYR A 120 -0.35 -6.11 0.22
N ILE A 121 -1.51 -6.41 -0.37
CA ILE A 121 -2.39 -5.42 -0.99
C ILE A 121 -3.72 -5.36 -0.25
N VAL A 122 -4.12 -4.16 0.16
CA VAL A 122 -5.45 -3.90 0.73
C VAL A 122 -6.20 -2.93 -0.15
N VAL A 123 -7.38 -3.35 -0.59
CA VAL A 123 -8.26 -2.56 -1.45
C VAL A 123 -9.68 -2.56 -0.91
N GLU A 124 -10.42 -1.52 -1.24
CA GLU A 124 -11.84 -1.45 -0.95
C GLU A 124 -12.63 -2.32 -1.95
N SER A 125 -13.65 -2.96 -1.44
CA SER A 125 -14.52 -3.83 -2.23
C SER A 125 -15.94 -3.87 -1.64
N TYR A 126 -16.83 -4.59 -2.28
CA TYR A 126 -18.22 -4.78 -1.85
C TYR A 126 -18.70 -6.22 -2.12
N ARG A 127 -19.60 -6.69 -1.28
CA ARG A 127 -20.26 -8.01 -1.36
C ARG A 127 -21.75 -7.89 -1.69
N SER A 128 -22.31 -6.67 -1.51
CA SER A 128 -23.72 -6.38 -1.72
C SER A 128 -23.93 -5.00 -2.37
N GLU A 129 -25.10 -4.77 -2.94
CA GLU A 129 -25.47 -3.47 -3.50
C GLU A 129 -25.44 -2.34 -2.46
N LYS A 130 -25.78 -2.65 -1.19
CA LYS A 130 -25.71 -1.67 -0.10
C LYS A 130 -24.25 -1.26 0.17
N GLU A 131 -23.34 -2.23 0.32
CA GLU A 131 -21.91 -1.93 0.50
C GLU A 131 -21.33 -1.16 -0.70
N LYS A 132 -21.75 -1.52 -1.91
CA LYS A 132 -21.39 -0.81 -3.12
C LYS A 132 -21.81 0.67 -3.10
N GLN A 133 -23.05 0.93 -2.69
CA GLN A 133 -23.54 2.30 -2.53
C GLN A 133 -22.76 3.06 -1.47
N ASN A 134 -22.51 2.46 -0.31
CA ASN A 134 -21.74 3.07 0.77
C ASN A 134 -20.32 3.41 0.32
N LEU A 135 -19.66 2.49 -0.38
CA LEU A 135 -18.33 2.70 -0.94
C LEU A 135 -18.31 3.85 -1.95
N LEU A 136 -19.32 3.96 -2.83
CA LEU A 136 -19.47 5.07 -3.78
C LEU A 136 -19.64 6.44 -3.11
N TYR A 137 -20.33 6.50 -1.98
CA TYR A 137 -20.46 7.73 -1.21
C TYR A 137 -19.17 8.14 -0.52
N TRP A 138 -18.32 7.17 -0.18
CA TRP A 138 -17.09 7.42 0.56
C TRP A 138 -15.92 7.78 -0.35
N GLN A 139 -15.88 7.24 -1.56
CA GLN A 139 -14.74 7.31 -2.48
C GLN A 139 -14.96 8.30 -3.63
N VAL A 140 -14.49 9.54 -3.46
CA VAL A 140 -14.63 10.60 -4.48
C VAL A 140 -13.64 10.44 -5.64
N THR A 141 -12.52 9.74 -5.44
CA THR A 141 -11.41 9.64 -6.43
C THR A 141 -11.21 8.24 -7.01
N CYS A 142 -12.04 7.28 -6.63
CA CYS A 142 -11.91 5.88 -7.05
C CYS A 142 -12.17 5.71 -8.56
N LYS A 143 -11.23 5.08 -9.26
CA LYS A 143 -11.34 4.69 -10.67
C LYS A 143 -11.50 3.19 -10.85
N SER A 144 -11.01 2.40 -9.90
CA SER A 144 -11.07 0.93 -9.89
C SER A 144 -11.99 0.47 -8.76
N PHE A 145 -13.21 0.14 -9.15
CA PHE A 145 -14.32 -0.10 -8.27
C PHE A 145 -14.92 -1.47 -8.57
N TYR A 146 -14.40 -2.50 -7.88
CA TYR A 146 -14.64 -3.88 -8.23
C TYR A 146 -15.24 -4.67 -7.06
N SER A 147 -16.05 -5.70 -7.37
CA SER A 147 -16.48 -6.71 -6.42
C SER A 147 -15.29 -7.57 -5.96
N VAL A 148 -15.51 -8.36 -4.92
CA VAL A 148 -14.49 -9.32 -4.46
C VAL A 148 -14.08 -10.27 -5.59
N ASP A 149 -15.05 -10.82 -6.33
CA ASP A 149 -14.78 -11.76 -7.43
C ASP A 149 -13.97 -11.10 -8.57
N ASP A 150 -14.27 -9.85 -8.90
CA ASP A 150 -13.51 -9.10 -9.91
C ASP A 150 -12.07 -8.84 -9.44
N TRP A 151 -11.87 -8.47 -8.16
CA TRP A 151 -10.53 -8.28 -7.59
C TRP A 151 -9.72 -9.59 -7.63
N LEU A 152 -10.33 -10.71 -7.23
CA LEU A 152 -9.69 -12.03 -7.28
C LEU A 152 -9.27 -12.39 -8.70
N TRP A 153 -10.14 -12.15 -9.68
CA TRP A 153 -9.82 -12.33 -11.08
C TRP A 153 -8.67 -11.42 -11.55
N ILE A 154 -8.65 -10.15 -11.13
CA ILE A 154 -7.56 -9.20 -11.46
C ILE A 154 -6.22 -9.71 -10.89
N PHE A 155 -6.17 -10.15 -9.63
CA PHE A 155 -4.97 -10.70 -9.02
C PHE A 155 -4.48 -11.95 -9.77
N ASP A 156 -5.37 -12.86 -10.12
CA ASP A 156 -5.06 -14.04 -10.93
C ASP A 156 -4.49 -13.66 -12.31
N GLN A 157 -5.13 -12.72 -13.02
CA GLN A 157 -4.65 -12.26 -14.33
C GLN A 157 -3.32 -11.50 -14.27
N CYS A 158 -2.98 -10.93 -13.12
CA CYS A 158 -1.66 -10.32 -12.88
C CYS A 158 -0.61 -11.37 -12.52
N GLY A 159 -1.01 -12.58 -12.14
CA GLY A 159 -0.13 -13.60 -11.56
C GLY A 159 0.38 -13.20 -10.19
N TYR A 160 -0.41 -12.41 -9.43
CA TYR A 160 -0.03 -11.91 -8.11
C TYR A 160 0.05 -13.06 -7.10
N CYS A 161 1.20 -13.17 -6.42
CA CYS A 161 1.49 -14.25 -5.48
C CYS A 161 1.49 -13.79 -4.00
N GLY A 162 1.32 -12.49 -3.74
CA GLY A 162 1.29 -11.94 -2.38
C GLY A 162 -0.07 -12.10 -1.70
N ASP A 163 -0.13 -11.63 -0.47
CA ASP A 163 -1.36 -11.59 0.33
C ASP A 163 -2.23 -10.38 -0.02
N TYR A 164 -3.54 -10.50 0.21
CA TYR A 164 -4.48 -9.41 0.01
C TYR A 164 -5.62 -9.43 1.05
N SER A 165 -6.21 -8.26 1.25
CA SER A 165 -7.43 -8.11 2.07
C SER A 165 -8.35 -7.07 1.47
N PHE A 166 -9.62 -7.14 1.87
CA PHE A 166 -10.66 -6.22 1.43
C PHE A 166 -11.21 -5.40 2.59
N ILE A 167 -11.48 -4.12 2.32
CA ILE A 167 -12.20 -3.22 3.21
C ILE A 167 -13.63 -3.10 2.71
N PHE A 168 -14.60 -3.31 3.60
CA PHE A 168 -16.03 -3.20 3.32
C PHE A 168 -16.65 -2.06 4.12
N PHE A 169 -17.59 -1.35 3.51
CA PHE A 169 -18.33 -0.24 4.12
C PHE A 169 -19.77 -0.71 4.40
N GLU A 170 -20.04 -1.18 5.61
CA GLU A 170 -21.33 -1.70 6.06
C GLU A 170 -22.37 -0.63 6.37
#